data_c6cc6ab027206831d2fcba61d104ce5a
#
_entry.id   c6cc6ab027206831d2fcba61d104ce5a
#
_cell.length_a   1.000
_cell.length_b   1.000
_cell.length_c   1.000
_cell.angle_alpha   90.00
_cell.angle_beta   90.00
_cell.angle_gamma   90.00
#
_symmetry.space_group_name_H-M   'P 1'
#
loop_
_entity.id
_entity.type
_entity.pdbx_description
1 polymer ?
#
loop_
_entity_poly.entity_id
_entity_poly.type
_entity_poly.pdbx_seq_one_letter_code
_entity_poly.pdbx_strand_id
1 'polypeptide(L)'
;IKAWFALKLISKELGLGDPDGFLFIMSVGYNLAGIKSPMVDKFINTMRNASQSPMWDTCKQWCLDHVDEFEHIDADFINSISDELCQAITLSTMHGCPAEEIESICSYLISEKGLHLYLKCNPTLLGPKRIRELLDNAGFEYIDFEDHQFEVDLQFDKAVPMLERLIALGEKHNKIFGVKLTNTFPVQIHNNELPGEQMYMSGKSLLPVTIGVAELLSAQFGERLPMSYSGGAVKQNIKAIFDCGIWPVTVCTILLQGEGYNTFKALADEVESTDYNAALKVHKELIAELAKDIAENKLFKKSEAMKKKREAMPSFPGTRSSDYHCRVVCGACVRVCPNRCNEVVTVNDAKL
;
A
#
# COMPACT_ATOMS: atom_id res chain seq x y z
N ILE A 1 -9.48 -1.10 17.56
CA ILE A 1 -10.74 -0.91 18.29
C ILE A 1 -10.92 0.56 18.66
N LYS A 2 -10.03 1.21 19.43
CA LYS A 2 -10.18 2.63 19.82
C LYS A 2 -10.38 3.55 18.61
N ALA A 3 -9.58 3.38 17.55
CA ALA A 3 -9.73 4.18 16.34
C ALA A 3 -11.07 3.92 15.62
N TRP A 4 -11.59 2.70 15.69
CA TRP A 4 -12.90 2.35 15.14
C TRP A 4 -14.02 3.15 15.81
N PHE A 5 -14.10 3.10 17.14
CA PHE A 5 -15.06 3.92 17.88
C PHE A 5 -14.86 5.41 17.62
N ALA A 6 -13.61 5.91 17.72
CA ALA A 6 -13.33 7.33 17.51
C ALA A 6 -13.79 7.84 16.14
N LEU A 7 -13.53 7.11 15.07
CA LEU A 7 -13.95 7.50 13.72
C LEU A 7 -15.47 7.51 13.58
N LYS A 8 -16.16 6.49 14.12
CA LYS A 8 -17.62 6.41 14.10
C LYS A 8 -18.27 7.57 14.87
N LEU A 9 -17.76 7.84 16.09
CA LEU A 9 -18.26 8.92 16.92
C LEU A 9 -18.01 10.30 16.27
N ILE A 10 -16.79 10.55 15.79
CA ILE A 10 -16.43 11.82 15.14
C ILE A 10 -17.27 12.05 13.88
N SER A 11 -17.46 11.03 13.04
CA SER A 11 -18.30 11.13 11.85
C SER A 11 -19.73 11.49 12.21
N LYS A 12 -20.32 10.81 13.19
CA LYS A 12 -21.70 11.02 13.62
C LYS A 12 -21.88 12.37 14.30
N GLU A 13 -21.02 12.70 15.27
CA GLU A 13 -21.14 13.90 16.11
C GLU A 13 -20.91 15.17 15.31
N LEU A 14 -19.89 15.17 14.43
CA LEU A 14 -19.52 16.36 13.65
C LEU A 14 -20.15 16.40 12.25
N GLY A 15 -20.92 15.39 11.86
CA GLY A 15 -21.50 15.32 10.53
C GLY A 15 -20.46 15.25 9.42
N LEU A 16 -19.30 14.65 9.68
CA LEU A 16 -18.17 14.58 8.75
C LEU A 16 -18.24 13.38 7.80
N GLY A 17 -19.44 13.03 7.34
CA GLY A 17 -19.70 11.91 6.44
C GLY A 17 -20.45 10.77 7.12
N ASP A 18 -20.62 9.67 6.38
CA ASP A 18 -21.29 8.49 6.88
C ASP A 18 -20.40 7.76 7.90
N PRO A 19 -20.89 7.53 9.14
CA PRO A 19 -20.16 6.72 10.12
C PRO A 19 -19.78 5.31 9.62
N ASP A 20 -20.50 4.77 8.65
CA ASP A 20 -20.22 3.48 8.02
C ASP A 20 -19.47 3.60 6.68
N GLY A 21 -19.13 4.82 6.27
CA GLY A 21 -18.48 5.13 4.99
C GLY A 21 -16.98 4.82 4.91
N PHE A 22 -16.40 4.11 5.88
CA PHE A 22 -15.00 3.71 5.85
C PHE A 22 -14.81 2.23 6.22
N LEU A 23 -13.73 1.65 5.72
CA LEU A 23 -13.35 0.25 5.96
C LEU A 23 -11.91 0.16 6.45
N PHE A 24 -11.66 -0.78 7.36
CA PHE A 24 -10.31 -1.20 7.70
C PHE A 24 -9.93 -2.43 6.85
N ILE A 25 -8.69 -2.44 6.38
CA ILE A 25 -8.10 -3.59 5.68
C ILE A 25 -6.84 -4.00 6.45
N MET A 26 -6.77 -5.26 6.85
CA MET A 26 -5.58 -5.82 7.50
C MET A 26 -4.43 -5.96 6.49
N SER A 27 -3.20 -5.96 7.00
CA SER A 27 -2.02 -6.33 6.22
C SER A 27 -1.13 -7.24 7.05
N VAL A 28 -0.68 -8.34 6.45
CA VAL A 28 0.24 -9.30 7.07
C VAL A 28 1.38 -9.64 6.11
N GLY A 29 2.53 -10.02 6.68
CA GLY A 29 3.73 -10.34 5.91
C GLY A 29 4.61 -11.32 6.65
N TYR A 30 4.21 -12.60 6.70
CA TYR A 30 4.94 -13.70 7.29
C TYR A 30 4.85 -14.96 6.41
N ASN A 31 5.69 -15.97 6.68
CA ASN A 31 5.47 -17.32 6.19
C ASN A 31 4.23 -17.94 6.85
N LEU A 32 3.79 -19.10 6.37
CA LEU A 32 2.58 -19.75 6.87
C LEU A 32 2.61 -20.02 8.39
N ALA A 33 3.75 -20.46 8.92
CA ALA A 33 3.91 -20.71 10.35
C ALA A 33 3.77 -19.41 11.18
N GLY A 34 4.34 -18.31 10.68
CA GLY A 34 4.22 -16.99 11.31
C GLY A 34 2.78 -16.47 11.31
N ILE A 35 2.06 -16.64 10.20
CA ILE A 35 0.63 -16.27 10.11
C ILE A 35 -0.24 -17.11 11.04
N LYS A 36 0.05 -18.38 11.18
CA LYS A 36 -0.63 -19.29 12.13
C LYS A 36 -0.15 -19.13 13.58
N SER A 37 0.83 -18.25 13.85
CA SER A 37 1.30 -18.04 15.22
C SER A 37 0.17 -17.47 16.11
N PRO A 38 0.14 -17.80 17.41
CA PRO A 38 -0.93 -17.36 18.31
C PRO A 38 -1.14 -15.84 18.33
N MET A 39 -0.07 -15.07 18.16
CA MET A 39 -0.12 -13.61 18.16
C MET A 39 -0.81 -13.07 16.90
N VAL A 40 -0.43 -13.53 15.71
CA VAL A 40 -1.00 -13.08 14.43
C VAL A 40 -2.42 -13.63 14.29
N ASP A 41 -2.65 -14.87 14.68
CA ASP A 41 -3.98 -15.50 14.67
C ASP A 41 -4.97 -14.73 15.56
N LYS A 42 -4.55 -14.39 16.78
CA LYS A 42 -5.35 -13.56 17.68
C LYS A 42 -5.65 -12.18 17.08
N PHE A 43 -4.67 -11.54 16.44
CA PHE A 43 -4.87 -10.25 15.76
C PHE A 43 -5.94 -10.37 14.68
N ILE A 44 -5.81 -11.34 13.78
CA ILE A 44 -6.77 -11.58 12.68
C ILE A 44 -8.18 -11.84 13.24
N ASN A 45 -8.30 -12.71 14.22
CA ASN A 45 -9.59 -13.06 14.82
C ASN A 45 -10.23 -11.84 15.52
N THR A 46 -9.44 -11.04 16.25
CA THR A 46 -9.94 -9.82 16.90
C THR A 46 -10.38 -8.75 15.88
N MET A 47 -9.68 -8.61 14.77
CA MET A 47 -10.10 -7.67 13.72
C MET A 47 -11.39 -8.12 13.02
N ARG A 48 -11.62 -9.42 12.93
CA ARG A 48 -12.87 -9.98 12.37
C ARG A 48 -14.03 -9.94 13.36
N ASN A 49 -13.74 -10.04 14.64
CA ASN A 49 -14.74 -9.99 15.71
C ASN A 49 -14.11 -9.35 16.96
N ALA A 50 -14.26 -8.04 17.07
CA ALA A 50 -13.65 -7.26 18.14
C ALA A 50 -14.32 -7.46 19.50
N SER A 51 -15.56 -7.96 19.55
CA SER A 51 -16.27 -8.25 20.81
C SER A 51 -15.57 -9.35 21.63
N GLN A 52 -14.68 -10.14 21.02
CA GLN A 52 -13.82 -11.08 21.75
C GLN A 52 -12.68 -10.42 22.54
N SER A 53 -12.50 -9.12 22.38
CA SER A 53 -11.44 -8.36 23.06
C SER A 53 -12.01 -7.56 24.23
N PRO A 54 -11.41 -7.61 25.44
CA PRO A 54 -11.80 -6.75 26.56
C PRO A 54 -11.74 -5.24 26.22
N MET A 55 -10.95 -4.86 25.23
CA MET A 55 -10.87 -3.47 24.75
C MET A 55 -12.16 -3.02 24.09
N TRP A 56 -12.92 -3.94 23.49
CA TRP A 56 -14.23 -3.63 22.92
C TRP A 56 -15.21 -3.17 23.99
N ASP A 57 -15.35 -3.96 25.04
CA ASP A 57 -16.24 -3.64 26.15
C ASP A 57 -15.82 -2.36 26.84
N THR A 58 -14.50 -2.15 27.03
CA THR A 58 -13.94 -0.92 27.59
C THR A 58 -14.32 0.31 26.76
N CYS A 59 -14.16 0.25 25.43
CA CYS A 59 -14.50 1.38 24.58
C CYS A 59 -16.00 1.64 24.53
N LYS A 60 -16.80 0.57 24.40
CA LYS A 60 -18.25 0.67 24.33
C LYS A 60 -18.83 1.24 25.64
N GLN A 61 -18.38 0.72 26.77
CA GLN A 61 -18.83 1.18 28.07
C GLN A 61 -18.45 2.66 28.32
N TRP A 62 -17.21 3.03 27.96
CA TRP A 62 -16.79 4.43 28.06
C TRP A 62 -17.72 5.36 27.26
N CYS A 63 -18.09 4.98 26.03
CA CYS A 63 -19.00 5.77 25.21
C CYS A 63 -20.40 5.88 25.82
N LEU A 64 -20.92 4.80 26.43
CA LEU A 64 -22.21 4.80 27.10
C LEU A 64 -22.21 5.66 28.39
N ASP A 65 -21.12 5.62 29.16
CA ASP A 65 -20.95 6.39 30.36
C ASP A 65 -20.86 7.91 30.11
N HIS A 66 -20.49 8.30 28.88
CA HIS A 66 -20.33 9.70 28.46
C HIS A 66 -21.37 10.13 27.41
N VAL A 67 -22.44 9.34 27.23
CA VAL A 67 -23.42 9.59 26.16
C VAL A 67 -24.05 10.98 26.24
N ASP A 68 -24.25 11.49 27.46
CA ASP A 68 -24.86 12.81 27.72
C ASP A 68 -23.93 13.99 27.32
N GLU A 69 -22.66 13.71 26.97
CA GLU A 69 -21.72 14.72 26.51
C GLU A 69 -21.79 14.95 24.99
N PHE A 70 -22.53 14.11 24.25
CA PHE A 70 -22.73 14.22 22.81
C PHE A 70 -24.05 14.91 22.47
N GLU A 71 -24.08 15.65 21.36
CA GLU A 71 -25.29 16.32 20.86
C GLU A 71 -26.05 15.42 19.85
N HIS A 72 -25.35 14.58 19.08
CA HIS A 72 -25.89 13.82 17.96
C HIS A 72 -25.73 12.30 18.10
N ILE A 73 -25.18 11.84 19.21
CA ILE A 73 -24.97 10.42 19.50
C ILE A 73 -25.82 10.03 20.71
N ASP A 74 -26.58 8.95 20.54
CA ASP A 74 -27.36 8.31 21.60
C ASP A 74 -26.84 6.89 21.90
N ALA A 75 -27.43 6.27 22.92
CA ALA A 75 -27.08 4.91 23.31
C ALA A 75 -27.39 3.88 22.22
N ASP A 76 -28.41 4.11 21.38
CA ASP A 76 -28.79 3.21 20.31
C ASP A 76 -27.74 3.22 19.20
N PHE A 77 -27.22 4.40 18.84
CA PHE A 77 -26.10 4.48 17.91
C PHE A 77 -24.85 3.76 18.44
N ILE A 78 -24.47 4.00 19.72
CA ILE A 78 -23.31 3.30 20.31
C ILE A 78 -23.51 1.78 20.29
N ASN A 79 -24.72 1.30 20.59
CA ASN A 79 -25.05 -0.11 20.57
C ASN A 79 -25.06 -0.72 19.16
N SER A 80 -25.36 0.07 18.13
CA SER A 80 -25.37 -0.36 16.73
C SER A 80 -24.00 -0.49 16.11
N ILE A 81 -22.94 0.05 16.74
CA ILE A 81 -21.57 -0.04 16.21
C ILE A 81 -21.17 -1.51 16.03
N SER A 82 -20.87 -1.90 14.80
CA SER A 82 -20.47 -3.28 14.45
C SER A 82 -19.12 -3.63 15.09
N ASP A 83 -19.03 -4.84 15.64
CA ASP A 83 -17.79 -5.44 16.15
C ASP A 83 -16.94 -6.10 15.06
N GLU A 84 -17.44 -6.13 13.83
CA GLU A 84 -16.72 -6.57 12.66
C GLU A 84 -15.92 -5.42 12.06
N LEU A 85 -14.63 -5.29 12.45
CA LEU A 85 -13.80 -4.18 12.05
C LEU A 85 -13.23 -4.36 10.64
N CYS A 86 -13.00 -5.60 10.23
CA CYS A 86 -12.26 -5.89 9.01
C CYS A 86 -12.57 -7.28 8.46
N GLN A 87 -12.98 -7.33 7.18
CA GLN A 87 -13.25 -8.57 6.45
C GLN A 87 -12.23 -8.85 5.33
N ALA A 88 -11.26 -7.97 5.15
CA ALA A 88 -10.30 -8.05 4.06
C ALA A 88 -8.85 -7.98 4.57
N ILE A 89 -7.96 -8.68 3.89
CA ILE A 89 -6.54 -8.72 4.23
C ILE A 89 -5.68 -8.59 2.98
N THR A 90 -4.59 -7.84 3.10
CA THR A 90 -3.51 -7.82 2.12
C THR A 90 -2.37 -8.71 2.62
N LEU A 91 -2.00 -9.70 1.84
CA LEU A 91 -0.83 -10.54 2.10
C LEU A 91 0.37 -9.98 1.33
N SER A 92 1.42 -9.55 2.05
CA SER A 92 2.73 -9.28 1.48
C SER A 92 3.63 -10.48 1.70
N THR A 93 4.12 -11.07 0.62
CA THR A 93 5.09 -12.18 0.69
C THR A 93 6.50 -11.61 0.77
N MET A 94 7.41 -12.35 1.42
CA MET A 94 8.83 -12.03 1.40
C MET A 94 9.41 -12.31 0.01
N HIS A 95 10.48 -11.63 -0.34
CA HIS A 95 11.27 -11.97 -1.52
C HIS A 95 11.77 -13.42 -1.41
N GLY A 96 11.72 -14.16 -2.50
CA GLY A 96 12.10 -15.56 -2.54
C GLY A 96 11.05 -16.55 -1.99
N CYS A 97 9.83 -16.11 -1.70
CA CYS A 97 8.77 -17.02 -1.26
C CYS A 97 8.27 -17.88 -2.44
N PRO A 98 8.32 -19.23 -2.32
CA PRO A 98 7.87 -20.11 -3.40
C PRO A 98 6.36 -19.99 -3.68
N ALA A 99 5.95 -20.26 -4.92
CA ALA A 99 4.55 -20.21 -5.34
C ALA A 99 3.64 -21.09 -4.47
N GLU A 100 4.10 -22.29 -4.11
CA GLU A 100 3.36 -23.26 -3.30
C GLU A 100 3.13 -22.74 -1.87
N GLU A 101 4.08 -22.04 -1.30
CA GLU A 101 3.92 -21.43 0.02
C GLU A 101 2.97 -20.23 -0.05
N ILE A 102 3.10 -19.36 -1.07
CA ILE A 102 2.18 -18.26 -1.32
C ILE A 102 0.74 -18.78 -1.42
N GLU A 103 0.53 -19.81 -2.23
CA GLU A 103 -0.77 -20.44 -2.42
C GLU A 103 -1.34 -21.03 -1.12
N SER A 104 -0.47 -21.67 -0.33
CA SER A 104 -0.86 -22.25 0.96
C SER A 104 -1.31 -21.19 1.97
N ILE A 105 -0.61 -20.04 2.03
CA ILE A 105 -0.99 -18.91 2.87
C ILE A 105 -2.31 -18.29 2.41
N CYS A 106 -2.44 -18.03 1.11
CA CYS A 106 -3.67 -17.48 0.52
C CYS A 106 -4.86 -18.40 0.79
N SER A 107 -4.69 -19.71 0.59
CA SER A 107 -5.73 -20.71 0.83
C SER A 107 -6.18 -20.74 2.29
N TYR A 108 -5.24 -20.66 3.24
CA TYR A 108 -5.55 -20.56 4.66
C TYR A 108 -6.38 -19.32 4.99
N LEU A 109 -5.98 -18.14 4.49
CA LEU A 109 -6.67 -16.89 4.76
C LEU A 109 -8.08 -16.83 4.14
N ILE A 110 -8.26 -17.42 2.96
CA ILE A 110 -9.57 -17.49 2.29
C ILE A 110 -10.45 -18.55 2.95
N SER A 111 -9.96 -19.79 3.09
CA SER A 111 -10.80 -20.95 3.46
C SER A 111 -11.03 -21.06 4.96
N GLU A 112 -9.98 -20.89 5.78
CA GLU A 112 -10.09 -21.07 7.23
C GLU A 112 -10.41 -19.74 7.94
N LYS A 113 -9.87 -18.61 7.48
CA LYS A 113 -10.16 -17.31 8.07
C LYS A 113 -11.35 -16.59 7.43
N GLY A 114 -11.83 -17.03 6.27
CA GLY A 114 -13.00 -16.49 5.60
C GLY A 114 -12.85 -15.01 5.22
N LEU A 115 -11.66 -14.61 4.79
CA LEU A 115 -11.31 -13.21 4.45
C LEU A 115 -11.32 -12.98 2.94
N HIS A 116 -11.73 -11.80 2.52
CA HIS A 116 -11.36 -11.27 1.21
C HIS A 116 -9.84 -11.03 1.20
N LEU A 117 -9.15 -11.38 0.12
CA LEU A 117 -7.69 -11.37 0.07
C LEU A 117 -7.15 -10.65 -1.16
N TYR A 118 -6.19 -9.75 -0.93
CA TYR A 118 -5.34 -9.20 -1.97
C TYR A 118 -3.89 -9.67 -1.75
N LEU A 119 -3.36 -10.44 -2.72
CA LEU A 119 -1.95 -10.82 -2.74
C LEU A 119 -1.11 -9.69 -3.30
N LYS A 120 -0.19 -9.14 -2.49
CA LYS A 120 0.71 -8.08 -2.93
C LYS A 120 1.85 -8.66 -3.74
N CYS A 121 1.90 -8.32 -5.03
CA CYS A 121 2.86 -8.85 -5.98
C CYS A 121 4.18 -8.06 -5.97
N ASN A 122 5.29 -8.74 -6.30
CA ASN A 122 6.57 -8.10 -6.55
C ASN A 122 6.66 -7.58 -7.98
N PRO A 123 7.33 -6.44 -8.21
CA PRO A 123 7.61 -5.94 -9.56
C PRO A 123 8.37 -6.92 -10.46
N THR A 124 9.13 -7.82 -9.85
CA THR A 124 9.94 -8.85 -10.50
C THR A 124 9.15 -9.78 -11.42
N LEU A 125 7.81 -9.85 -11.30
CA LEU A 125 6.93 -10.54 -12.24
C LEU A 125 7.10 -10.10 -13.71
N LEU A 126 7.57 -8.85 -13.94
CA LEU A 126 7.83 -8.34 -15.30
C LEU A 126 9.08 -8.93 -15.96
N GLY A 127 9.98 -9.50 -15.17
CA GLY A 127 11.30 -9.88 -15.62
C GLY A 127 12.27 -8.71 -15.81
N PRO A 128 13.59 -8.96 -15.79
CA PRO A 128 14.61 -7.91 -15.76
C PRO A 128 14.59 -7.01 -17.00
N LYS A 129 14.39 -7.60 -18.17
CA LYS A 129 14.38 -6.87 -19.45
C LYS A 129 13.26 -5.81 -19.49
N ARG A 130 12.04 -6.20 -19.13
CA ARG A 130 10.90 -5.27 -19.19
C ARG A 130 11.02 -4.16 -18.12
N ILE A 131 11.51 -4.48 -16.93
CA ILE A 131 11.78 -3.47 -15.90
C ILE A 131 12.83 -2.48 -16.39
N ARG A 132 13.92 -2.95 -17.01
CA ARG A 132 14.95 -2.06 -17.54
C ARG A 132 14.39 -1.10 -18.59
N GLU A 133 13.60 -1.62 -19.54
CA GLU A 133 12.94 -0.81 -20.57
C GLU A 133 12.03 0.27 -19.94
N LEU A 134 11.23 -0.09 -18.95
CA LEU A 134 10.31 0.86 -18.29
C LEU A 134 11.06 1.93 -17.51
N LEU A 135 12.13 1.57 -16.81
CA LEU A 135 12.94 2.51 -16.05
C LEU A 135 13.71 3.46 -16.99
N ASP A 136 14.28 2.96 -18.08
CA ASP A 136 15.00 3.78 -19.05
C ASP A 136 14.05 4.79 -19.73
N ASN A 137 12.89 4.33 -20.19
CA ASN A 137 11.87 5.20 -20.79
C ASN A 137 11.38 6.28 -19.80
N ALA A 138 11.31 5.95 -18.51
CA ALA A 138 10.97 6.90 -17.47
C ALA A 138 12.14 7.80 -17.06
N GLY A 139 13.35 7.61 -17.64
CA GLY A 139 14.57 8.39 -17.36
C GLY A 139 15.26 7.98 -16.05
N PHE A 140 15.15 6.73 -15.65
CA PHE A 140 15.83 6.12 -14.51
C PHE A 140 16.94 5.16 -14.95
N GLU A 141 17.68 5.50 -16.00
CA GLU A 141 18.78 4.70 -16.59
C GLU A 141 19.89 4.39 -15.57
N TYR A 142 20.00 5.25 -14.57
CA TYR A 142 20.98 5.16 -13.49
C TYR A 142 20.59 4.21 -12.34
N ILE A 143 19.35 3.75 -12.31
CA ILE A 143 18.94 2.76 -11.31
C ILE A 143 19.51 1.42 -11.73
N ASP A 144 20.22 0.78 -10.82
CA ASP A 144 20.81 -0.54 -11.01
C ASP A 144 20.15 -1.56 -10.09
N PHE A 145 20.05 -2.82 -10.56
CA PHE A 145 19.43 -3.92 -9.84
C PHE A 145 20.05 -5.25 -10.27
N GLU A 146 19.98 -6.24 -9.39
CA GLU A 146 20.56 -7.57 -9.64
C GLU A 146 19.54 -8.54 -10.23
N ASP A 147 20.01 -9.42 -11.11
CA ASP A 147 19.20 -10.46 -11.75
C ASP A 147 18.76 -11.55 -10.76
N HIS A 148 19.53 -11.78 -9.69
CA HIS A 148 19.24 -12.82 -8.69
C HIS A 148 17.83 -12.73 -8.10
N GLN A 149 17.30 -11.53 -7.90
CA GLN A 149 15.96 -11.34 -7.36
C GLN A 149 14.86 -11.85 -8.31
N PHE A 150 15.09 -11.79 -9.62
CA PHE A 150 14.15 -12.33 -10.59
C PHE A 150 14.20 -13.86 -10.65
N GLU A 151 15.29 -14.48 -10.20
CA GLU A 151 15.42 -15.93 -10.13
C GLU A 151 14.70 -16.52 -8.91
N VAL A 152 14.73 -15.81 -7.77
CA VAL A 152 14.19 -16.31 -6.51
C VAL A 152 12.74 -15.92 -6.26
N ASP A 153 12.28 -14.79 -6.79
CA ASP A 153 10.90 -14.33 -6.64
C ASP A 153 9.94 -15.14 -7.52
N LEU A 154 8.66 -15.00 -7.26
CA LEU A 154 7.58 -15.63 -8.04
C LEU A 154 7.69 -15.25 -9.52
N GLN A 155 7.91 -16.24 -10.36
CA GLN A 155 7.98 -16.10 -11.82
C GLN A 155 6.57 -16.04 -12.42
N PHE A 156 6.40 -15.32 -13.55
CA PHE A 156 5.09 -15.15 -14.17
C PHE A 156 4.45 -16.48 -14.64
N ASP A 157 5.24 -17.39 -15.17
CA ASP A 157 4.80 -18.71 -15.62
C ASP A 157 4.25 -19.58 -14.46
N LYS A 158 4.81 -19.42 -13.25
CA LYS A 158 4.32 -20.06 -12.04
C LYS A 158 3.16 -19.28 -11.39
N ALA A 159 3.18 -17.94 -11.53
CA ALA A 159 2.12 -17.08 -10.99
C ALA A 159 0.77 -17.34 -11.66
N VAL A 160 0.74 -17.48 -12.99
CA VAL A 160 -0.51 -17.65 -13.75
C VAL A 160 -1.33 -18.85 -13.25
N PRO A 161 -0.83 -20.09 -13.21
CA PRO A 161 -1.62 -21.22 -12.74
C PRO A 161 -1.97 -21.13 -11.24
N MET A 162 -1.12 -20.53 -10.41
CA MET A 162 -1.41 -20.29 -9.00
C MET A 162 -2.57 -19.29 -8.84
N LEU A 163 -2.54 -18.17 -9.55
CA LEU A 163 -3.60 -17.16 -9.50
C LEU A 163 -4.94 -17.72 -10.01
N GLU A 164 -4.95 -18.54 -11.06
CA GLU A 164 -6.17 -19.22 -11.53
C GLU A 164 -6.79 -20.09 -10.44
N ARG A 165 -5.99 -20.88 -9.71
CA ARG A 165 -6.49 -21.70 -8.61
C ARG A 165 -7.00 -20.86 -7.44
N LEU A 166 -6.35 -19.75 -7.13
CA LEU A 166 -6.77 -18.85 -6.06
C LEU A 166 -8.04 -18.04 -6.42
N ILE A 167 -8.22 -17.66 -7.66
CA ILE A 167 -9.50 -17.08 -8.15
C ILE A 167 -10.63 -18.09 -7.92
N ALA A 168 -10.48 -19.32 -8.40
CA ALA A 168 -11.48 -20.37 -8.24
C ALA A 168 -11.75 -20.69 -6.75
N LEU A 169 -10.73 -20.64 -5.91
CA LEU A 169 -10.88 -20.82 -4.46
C LEU A 169 -11.70 -19.67 -3.83
N GLY A 170 -11.42 -18.43 -4.23
CA GLY A 170 -12.20 -17.27 -3.79
C GLY A 170 -13.67 -17.40 -4.15
N GLU A 171 -13.97 -17.73 -5.40
CA GLU A 171 -15.34 -17.97 -5.89
C GLU A 171 -16.04 -19.07 -5.07
N LYS A 172 -15.37 -20.21 -4.85
CA LYS A 172 -15.89 -21.32 -4.04
C LYS A 172 -16.28 -20.91 -2.63
N HIS A 173 -15.52 -20.01 -2.00
CA HIS A 173 -15.76 -19.53 -0.64
C HIS A 173 -16.57 -18.24 -0.56
N ASN A 174 -17.07 -17.73 -1.69
CA ASN A 174 -17.74 -16.42 -1.79
C ASN A 174 -16.89 -15.30 -1.20
N LYS A 175 -15.60 -15.30 -1.56
CA LYS A 175 -14.61 -14.30 -1.17
C LYS A 175 -13.93 -13.72 -2.39
N ILE A 176 -13.66 -12.42 -2.35
CA ILE A 176 -12.86 -11.77 -3.38
C ILE A 176 -11.40 -12.21 -3.18
N PHE A 177 -10.81 -12.73 -4.25
CA PHE A 177 -9.37 -12.86 -4.37
C PHE A 177 -8.90 -11.90 -5.46
N GLY A 178 -7.90 -11.10 -5.17
CA GLY A 178 -7.29 -10.15 -6.10
C GLY A 178 -5.81 -9.96 -5.84
N VAL A 179 -5.19 -9.06 -6.57
CA VAL A 179 -3.78 -8.70 -6.39
C VAL A 179 -3.61 -7.23 -6.02
N LYS A 180 -2.61 -6.93 -5.20
CA LYS A 180 -2.19 -5.57 -4.90
C LYS A 180 -0.86 -5.27 -5.59
N LEU A 181 -0.83 -4.23 -6.39
CA LEU A 181 0.31 -3.86 -7.22
C LEU A 181 0.93 -2.56 -6.71
N THR A 182 2.20 -2.54 -6.28
CA THR A 182 3.17 -3.64 -6.07
C THR A 182 3.86 -3.49 -4.72
N ASN A 183 4.72 -4.45 -4.36
CA ASN A 183 5.77 -4.23 -3.37
C ASN A 183 6.76 -3.19 -3.91
N THR A 184 7.65 -2.71 -3.05
CA THR A 184 8.81 -1.90 -3.43
C THR A 184 9.77 -2.73 -4.28
N PHE A 185 10.57 -2.05 -5.12
CA PHE A 185 11.57 -2.72 -5.96
C PHE A 185 12.96 -2.52 -5.37
N PRO A 186 13.69 -3.59 -5.06
CA PRO A 186 15.05 -3.49 -4.55
C PRO A 186 16.01 -3.03 -5.66
N VAL A 187 16.88 -2.08 -5.32
CA VAL A 187 17.85 -1.46 -6.21
C VAL A 187 19.19 -1.30 -5.48
N GLN A 188 20.28 -1.29 -6.24
CA GLN A 188 21.63 -1.22 -5.69
C GLN A 188 21.99 0.18 -5.18
N ILE A 189 22.78 0.23 -4.12
CA ILE A 189 23.35 1.44 -3.54
C ILE A 189 24.78 1.58 -4.05
N HIS A 190 25.09 2.68 -4.74
CA HIS A 190 26.43 2.92 -5.27
C HIS A 190 27.18 4.06 -4.59
N ASN A 191 26.47 4.98 -3.94
CA ASN A 191 27.05 6.20 -3.38
C ASN A 191 26.77 6.35 -1.88
N ASN A 192 26.62 5.24 -1.16
CA ASN A 192 26.30 5.24 0.28
C ASN A 192 25.06 6.10 0.64
N GLU A 193 24.04 6.12 -0.24
CA GLU A 193 22.78 6.87 0.00
C GLU A 193 22.07 6.38 1.25
N LEU A 194 22.19 5.09 1.57
CA LEU A 194 21.71 4.44 2.79
C LEU A 194 22.73 3.39 3.25
N PRO A 195 22.72 2.98 4.52
CA PRO A 195 23.50 1.83 4.98
C PRO A 195 23.07 0.53 4.28
N GLY A 196 24.04 -0.29 3.87
CA GLY A 196 23.81 -1.57 3.20
C GLY A 196 24.11 -1.53 1.70
N GLU A 197 23.83 -2.63 1.03
CA GLU A 197 24.11 -2.81 -0.41
C GLU A 197 22.89 -2.49 -1.29
N GLN A 198 21.70 -2.57 -0.72
CA GLN A 198 20.43 -2.38 -1.42
C GLN A 198 19.51 -1.42 -0.70
N MET A 199 18.68 -0.72 -1.48
CA MET A 199 17.55 0.07 -0.98
C MET A 199 16.29 -0.27 -1.77
N TYR A 200 15.13 0.16 -1.26
CA TYR A 200 13.85 -0.16 -1.87
C TYR A 200 13.26 1.06 -2.56
N MET A 201 13.20 1.01 -3.90
CA MET A 201 12.55 2.03 -4.72
C MET A 201 11.05 2.04 -4.43
N SER A 202 10.50 3.22 -4.16
CA SER A 202 9.09 3.44 -3.84
C SER A 202 8.58 4.79 -4.36
N GLY A 203 7.30 5.07 -4.17
CA GLY A 203 6.69 6.34 -4.57
C GLY A 203 6.62 6.49 -6.09
N LYS A 204 6.80 7.71 -6.60
CA LYS A 204 6.60 8.04 -8.02
C LYS A 204 7.48 7.24 -8.98
N SER A 205 8.70 6.91 -8.57
CA SER A 205 9.62 6.12 -9.40
C SER A 205 9.12 4.70 -9.67
N LEU A 206 8.27 4.17 -8.78
CA LEU A 206 7.70 2.84 -8.94
C LEU A 206 6.52 2.80 -9.93
N LEU A 207 5.90 3.95 -10.23
CA LEU A 207 4.70 4.03 -11.07
C LEU A 207 4.84 3.30 -12.44
N PRO A 208 5.89 3.51 -13.25
CA PRO A 208 6.02 2.84 -14.54
C PRO A 208 6.04 1.32 -14.40
N VAL A 209 6.75 0.83 -13.39
CA VAL A 209 6.89 -0.61 -13.12
C VAL A 209 5.58 -1.20 -12.61
N THR A 210 4.92 -0.51 -11.68
CA THR A 210 3.64 -0.97 -11.12
C THR A 210 2.55 -1.07 -12.18
N ILE A 211 2.43 -0.06 -13.06
CA ILE A 211 1.46 -0.11 -14.17
C ILE A 211 1.87 -1.14 -15.22
N GLY A 212 3.16 -1.36 -15.44
CA GLY A 212 3.62 -2.47 -16.28
C GLY A 212 3.17 -3.85 -15.76
N VAL A 213 3.19 -4.07 -14.42
CA VAL A 213 2.64 -5.30 -13.83
C VAL A 213 1.12 -5.37 -14.01
N ALA A 214 0.41 -4.24 -13.87
CA ALA A 214 -1.04 -4.19 -14.12
C ALA A 214 -1.36 -4.54 -15.59
N GLU A 215 -0.61 -4.01 -16.55
CA GLU A 215 -0.74 -4.33 -17.97
C GLU A 215 -0.54 -5.82 -18.22
N LEU A 216 0.54 -6.41 -17.69
CA LEU A 216 0.85 -7.84 -17.84
C LEU A 216 -0.26 -8.73 -17.29
N LEU A 217 -0.73 -8.45 -16.07
CA LEU A 217 -1.76 -9.26 -15.42
C LEU A 217 -3.15 -9.04 -16.03
N SER A 218 -3.51 -7.82 -16.42
CA SER A 218 -4.80 -7.55 -17.06
C SER A 218 -4.89 -8.15 -18.44
N ALA A 219 -3.79 -8.25 -19.19
CA ALA A 219 -3.75 -8.95 -20.47
C ALA A 219 -4.06 -10.45 -20.31
N GLN A 220 -3.60 -11.07 -19.21
CA GLN A 220 -3.80 -12.50 -18.92
C GLN A 220 -5.18 -12.81 -18.35
N PHE A 221 -5.64 -12.02 -17.38
CA PHE A 221 -6.83 -12.35 -16.57
C PHE A 221 -8.07 -11.50 -16.87
N GLY A 222 -7.88 -10.32 -17.48
CA GLY A 222 -8.97 -9.36 -17.69
C GLY A 222 -9.68 -8.99 -16.38
N GLU A 223 -11.00 -8.95 -16.43
CA GLU A 223 -11.88 -8.61 -15.29
C GLU A 223 -11.89 -9.67 -14.17
N ARG A 224 -11.40 -10.89 -14.43
CA ARG A 224 -11.45 -12.01 -13.45
C ARG A 224 -10.50 -11.80 -12.27
N LEU A 225 -9.51 -10.93 -12.40
CA LEU A 225 -8.53 -10.66 -11.34
C LEU A 225 -8.64 -9.20 -10.87
N PRO A 226 -9.38 -8.94 -9.79
CA PRO A 226 -9.44 -7.62 -9.17
C PRO A 226 -8.04 -7.12 -8.77
N MET A 227 -7.79 -5.83 -9.00
CA MET A 227 -6.50 -5.20 -8.73
C MET A 227 -6.66 -4.05 -7.74
N SER A 228 -5.79 -3.98 -6.75
CA SER A 228 -5.57 -2.84 -5.86
C SER A 228 -4.23 -2.20 -6.15
N TYR A 229 -4.08 -0.92 -5.86
CA TYR A 229 -2.89 -0.15 -6.24
C TYR A 229 -2.03 0.27 -5.05
N SER A 230 -0.71 0.21 -5.24
CA SER A 230 0.31 0.73 -4.31
C SER A 230 1.62 0.99 -5.06
N GLY A 231 1.84 2.18 -5.57
CA GLY A 231 3.06 2.47 -6.35
C GLY A 231 3.07 3.84 -7.01
N GLY A 232 3.14 4.92 -6.22
CA GLY A 232 3.32 6.26 -6.74
C GLY A 232 2.06 6.96 -7.23
N ALA A 233 0.89 6.59 -6.69
CA ALA A 233 -0.33 7.37 -6.92
C ALA A 233 -0.19 8.77 -6.33
N VAL A 234 -0.54 9.76 -7.14
CA VAL A 234 -0.51 11.19 -6.83
C VAL A 234 -1.70 11.87 -7.51
N LYS A 235 -1.97 13.14 -7.16
CA LYS A 235 -3.08 13.91 -7.72
C LYS A 235 -3.18 13.82 -9.25
N GLN A 236 -2.06 13.83 -9.97
CA GLN A 236 -2.03 13.87 -11.42
C GLN A 236 -2.39 12.54 -12.11
N ASN A 237 -2.34 11.42 -11.41
CA ASN A 237 -2.54 10.09 -12.00
C ASN A 237 -3.60 9.24 -11.30
N ILE A 238 -4.07 9.65 -10.11
CA ILE A 238 -4.98 8.84 -9.31
C ILE A 238 -6.30 8.57 -10.04
N LYS A 239 -6.85 9.57 -10.74
CA LYS A 239 -8.08 9.40 -11.51
C LYS A 239 -7.90 8.38 -12.63
N ALA A 240 -6.83 8.46 -13.40
CA ALA A 240 -6.54 7.51 -14.47
C ALA A 240 -6.39 6.07 -13.94
N ILE A 241 -5.79 5.89 -12.74
CA ILE A 241 -5.69 4.59 -12.08
C ILE A 241 -7.08 4.06 -11.71
N PHE A 242 -7.93 4.91 -11.14
CA PHE A 242 -9.32 4.53 -10.80
C PHE A 242 -10.15 4.19 -12.04
N ASP A 243 -10.06 5.00 -13.11
CA ASP A 243 -10.78 4.78 -14.35
C ASP A 243 -10.41 3.44 -15.02
N CYS A 244 -9.19 2.94 -14.76
CA CYS A 244 -8.76 1.59 -15.16
C CYS A 244 -9.43 0.45 -14.38
N GLY A 245 -10.23 0.74 -13.36
CA GLY A 245 -10.81 -0.28 -12.47
C GLY A 245 -9.80 -0.84 -11.47
N ILE A 246 -8.74 -0.10 -11.15
CA ILE A 246 -7.74 -0.49 -10.17
C ILE A 246 -8.00 0.25 -8.86
N TRP A 247 -8.60 -0.44 -7.89
CA TRP A 247 -8.90 0.10 -6.57
C TRP A 247 -9.09 -1.02 -5.52
N PRO A 248 -8.96 -0.75 -4.20
CA PRO A 248 -8.59 0.54 -3.61
C PRO A 248 -7.16 0.96 -3.92
N VAL A 249 -6.95 2.28 -4.00
CA VAL A 249 -5.62 2.87 -4.18
C VAL A 249 -5.02 3.20 -2.82
N THR A 250 -3.80 2.72 -2.58
CA THR A 250 -3.06 2.98 -1.34
C THR A 250 -1.95 3.99 -1.60
N VAL A 251 -1.85 4.98 -0.74
CA VAL A 251 -0.78 5.99 -0.75
C VAL A 251 -0.01 5.96 0.58
N CYS A 252 1.31 6.16 0.51
CA CYS A 252 2.18 6.22 1.68
C CYS A 252 3.21 7.34 1.51
N THR A 253 4.11 7.22 0.54
CA THR A 253 5.25 8.13 0.35
C THR A 253 4.80 9.60 0.23
N ILE A 254 3.69 9.88 -0.46
CA ILE A 254 3.19 11.23 -0.63
C ILE A 254 2.73 11.87 0.69
N LEU A 255 2.29 11.06 1.66
CA LEU A 255 1.88 11.54 2.99
C LEU A 255 3.06 11.90 3.88
N LEU A 256 4.26 11.40 3.54
CA LEU A 256 5.51 11.74 4.23
C LEU A 256 6.16 13.01 3.68
N GLN A 257 5.55 13.61 2.66
CA GLN A 257 6.04 14.79 1.97
C GLN A 257 5.03 15.94 2.09
N GLY A 258 5.52 17.18 2.08
CA GLY A 258 4.71 18.38 1.95
C GLY A 258 3.58 18.49 2.99
N GLU A 259 2.34 18.39 2.54
CA GLU A 259 1.14 18.67 3.32
C GLU A 259 0.65 17.50 4.19
N GLY A 260 1.34 16.36 4.16
CA GLY A 260 0.97 15.20 4.96
C GLY A 260 -0.45 14.71 4.67
N TYR A 261 -1.25 14.49 5.71
CA TYR A 261 -2.63 13.97 5.58
C TYR A 261 -3.59 14.91 4.83
N ASN A 262 -3.31 16.22 4.74
CA ASN A 262 -4.12 17.16 3.95
C ASN A 262 -4.14 16.78 2.46
N THR A 263 -3.14 16.04 2.00
CA THR A 263 -3.08 15.48 0.65
C THR A 263 -4.30 14.60 0.32
N PHE A 264 -4.92 13.93 1.30
CA PHE A 264 -6.07 13.05 1.05
C PHE A 264 -7.25 13.80 0.45
N LYS A 265 -7.53 15.03 0.90
CA LYS A 265 -8.61 15.82 0.31
C LYS A 265 -8.38 16.05 -1.18
N ALA A 266 -7.16 16.49 -1.54
CA ALA A 266 -6.81 16.73 -2.94
C ALA A 266 -6.86 15.47 -3.82
N LEU A 267 -6.57 14.29 -3.24
CA LEU A 267 -6.71 13.01 -3.94
C LEU A 267 -8.17 12.59 -4.08
N ALA A 268 -8.99 12.82 -3.04
CA ALA A 268 -10.42 12.50 -3.07
C ALA A 268 -11.16 13.37 -4.08
N ASP A 269 -10.87 14.67 -4.11
CA ASP A 269 -11.47 15.62 -5.06
C ASP A 269 -11.25 15.19 -6.53
N GLU A 270 -10.07 14.58 -6.86
CA GLU A 270 -9.78 14.10 -8.22
C GLU A 270 -10.62 12.87 -8.63
N VAL A 271 -11.05 12.07 -7.69
CA VAL A 271 -11.81 10.84 -7.97
C VAL A 271 -13.32 10.99 -7.70
N GLU A 272 -13.76 12.14 -7.23
CA GLU A 272 -15.17 12.40 -6.90
C GLU A 272 -16.10 12.18 -8.08
N SER A 273 -15.65 12.50 -9.31
CA SER A 273 -16.41 12.32 -10.54
C SER A 273 -16.28 10.93 -11.18
N THR A 274 -15.60 9.99 -10.53
CA THR A 274 -15.42 8.64 -11.08
C THR A 274 -16.72 7.85 -10.98
N ASP A 275 -17.10 7.15 -12.05
CA ASP A 275 -18.17 6.17 -12.00
C ASP A 275 -17.67 4.91 -11.26
N TYR A 276 -18.00 4.83 -9.98
CA TYR A 276 -17.59 3.71 -9.13
C TYR A 276 -18.13 2.36 -9.60
N ASN A 277 -19.28 2.31 -10.27
CA ASN A 277 -19.81 1.05 -10.79
C ASN A 277 -18.98 0.54 -11.97
N ALA A 278 -18.51 1.43 -12.84
CA ALA A 278 -17.57 1.08 -13.90
C ALA A 278 -16.19 0.74 -13.33
N ALA A 279 -15.73 1.47 -12.32
CA ALA A 279 -14.43 1.25 -11.68
C ALA A 279 -14.33 -0.09 -10.90
N LEU A 280 -15.43 -0.82 -10.71
CA LEU A 280 -15.42 -2.17 -10.10
C LEU A 280 -14.80 -3.24 -11.00
N LYS A 281 -14.58 -2.97 -12.27
CA LYS A 281 -14.06 -3.91 -13.26
C LYS A 281 -12.72 -3.44 -13.81
N VAL A 282 -11.80 -4.36 -13.91
CA VAL A 282 -10.49 -4.10 -14.53
C VAL A 282 -10.64 -3.93 -16.04
N HIS A 283 -10.22 -2.77 -16.55
CA HIS A 283 -10.30 -2.40 -17.97
C HIS A 283 -8.92 -2.50 -18.62
N LYS A 284 -8.60 -3.63 -19.22
CA LYS A 284 -7.25 -3.90 -19.79
C LYS A 284 -6.84 -2.91 -20.88
N GLU A 285 -7.80 -2.40 -21.66
CA GLU A 285 -7.54 -1.42 -22.71
C GLU A 285 -7.10 -0.07 -22.10
N LEU A 286 -7.81 0.39 -21.05
CA LEU A 286 -7.44 1.62 -20.35
C LEU A 286 -6.12 1.48 -19.60
N ILE A 287 -5.79 0.29 -19.09
CA ILE A 287 -4.49 0.03 -18.46
C ILE A 287 -3.37 0.14 -19.50
N ALA A 288 -3.56 -0.41 -20.70
CA ALA A 288 -2.58 -0.31 -21.77
C ALA A 288 -2.38 1.16 -22.23
N GLU A 289 -3.46 1.93 -22.33
CA GLU A 289 -3.39 3.37 -22.61
C GLU A 289 -2.67 4.13 -21.50
N LEU A 290 -2.97 3.84 -20.24
CA LEU A 290 -2.28 4.41 -19.09
C LEU A 290 -0.78 4.10 -19.08
N ALA A 291 -0.40 2.85 -19.38
CA ALA A 291 0.99 2.44 -19.49
C ALA A 291 1.72 3.23 -20.60
N LYS A 292 1.07 3.44 -21.75
CA LYS A 292 1.59 4.27 -22.83
C LYS A 292 1.74 5.75 -22.40
N ASP A 293 0.74 6.33 -21.77
CA ASP A 293 0.77 7.72 -21.31
C ASP A 293 1.87 7.95 -20.28
N ILE A 294 2.14 6.98 -19.42
CA ILE A 294 3.26 7.02 -18.48
C ILE A 294 4.59 6.93 -19.22
N ALA A 295 4.73 6.02 -20.19
CA ALA A 295 5.94 5.89 -21.00
C ALA A 295 6.22 7.17 -21.84
N GLU A 296 5.19 7.87 -22.30
CA GLU A 296 5.28 9.16 -22.98
C GLU A 296 5.43 10.35 -22.01
N ASN A 297 5.56 10.11 -20.71
CA ASN A 297 5.66 11.12 -19.64
C ASN A 297 4.48 12.11 -19.55
N LYS A 298 3.30 11.73 -20.02
CA LYS A 298 2.08 12.56 -19.88
C LYS A 298 1.60 12.64 -18.43
N LEU A 299 1.57 11.50 -17.74
CA LEU A 299 1.13 11.36 -16.34
C LEU A 299 2.28 11.14 -15.36
N PHE A 300 3.48 10.91 -15.87
CA PHE A 300 4.70 10.78 -15.11
C PHE A 300 5.78 11.66 -15.75
N LYS A 301 6.17 12.73 -15.08
CA LYS A 301 7.19 13.64 -15.59
C LYS A 301 8.40 13.64 -14.68
N LYS A 302 9.49 13.06 -15.14
CA LYS A 302 10.79 13.26 -14.53
C LYS A 302 11.34 14.61 -15.03
N SER A 303 11.36 15.61 -14.16
CA SER A 303 11.88 16.93 -14.57
C SER A 303 13.40 16.91 -14.66
N GLU A 304 13.97 17.70 -15.57
CA GLU A 304 15.41 17.96 -15.64
C GLU A 304 15.97 18.54 -14.32
N ALA A 305 15.13 19.25 -13.57
CA ALA A 305 15.51 19.72 -12.23
C ALA A 305 15.75 18.58 -11.25
N MET A 306 15.02 17.46 -11.35
CA MET A 306 15.28 16.27 -10.51
C MET A 306 16.58 15.57 -10.90
N LYS A 307 16.89 15.49 -12.21
CA LYS A 307 18.17 14.96 -12.69
C LYS A 307 19.33 15.78 -12.17
N LYS A 308 19.28 17.11 -12.35
CA LYS A 308 20.31 18.04 -11.87
C LYS A 308 20.47 18.01 -10.34
N LYS A 309 19.37 17.93 -9.60
CA LYS A 309 19.41 17.82 -8.14
C LYS A 309 20.16 16.56 -7.69
N ARG A 310 19.94 15.44 -8.36
CA ARG A 310 20.64 14.20 -8.07
C ARG A 310 22.13 14.27 -8.39
N GLU A 311 22.50 14.82 -9.54
CA GLU A 311 23.90 15.03 -9.94
C GLU A 311 24.65 15.94 -8.97
N ALA A 312 23.94 16.89 -8.38
CA ALA A 312 24.47 17.84 -7.40
C ALA A 312 24.46 17.29 -5.95
N MET A 313 23.85 16.13 -5.69
CA MET A 313 23.89 15.53 -4.36
C MET A 313 25.29 15.00 -4.09
N PRO A 314 25.96 15.51 -3.05
CA PRO A 314 27.25 14.94 -2.66
C PRO A 314 27.08 13.48 -2.26
N SER A 315 28.09 12.65 -2.57
CA SER A 315 28.18 11.29 -2.04
C SER A 315 28.19 11.36 -0.52
N PHE A 316 27.21 10.76 0.11
CA PHE A 316 27.03 10.88 1.54
C PHE A 316 27.91 9.92 2.34
N PRO A 317 28.62 10.43 3.32
CA PRO A 317 28.73 9.75 4.60
C PRO A 317 27.69 10.35 5.56
N GLY A 318 26.55 9.71 5.66
CA GLY A 318 25.74 9.69 6.86
C GLY A 318 24.99 10.91 7.34
N THR A 319 25.13 12.09 6.75
CA THR A 319 24.39 13.29 7.18
C THR A 319 23.42 13.74 6.14
N ARG A 320 22.14 13.82 6.50
CA ARG A 320 21.12 14.34 5.61
C ARG A 320 21.10 15.85 5.64
N SER A 321 21.11 16.44 4.48
CA SER A 321 20.88 17.88 4.28
C SER A 321 19.51 18.37 4.79
N SER A 322 18.57 17.48 5.09
CA SER A 322 17.31 17.84 5.74
C SER A 322 17.49 18.45 7.13
N ASP A 323 18.57 18.13 7.81
CA ASP A 323 18.83 18.60 9.17
C ASP A 323 19.25 20.07 9.15
N TYR A 324 19.87 20.51 8.08
CA TYR A 324 20.32 21.90 7.89
C TYR A 324 19.18 22.89 7.76
N HIS A 325 18.00 22.43 7.31
CA HIS A 325 16.81 23.27 7.12
C HIS A 325 15.67 22.97 8.10
N CYS A 326 15.89 22.06 9.03
CA CYS A 326 14.90 21.74 10.05
C CYS A 326 14.83 22.84 11.10
N ARG A 327 13.94 23.79 10.89
CA ARG A 327 13.70 24.92 11.82
C ARG A 327 12.93 24.51 13.06
N VAL A 328 12.31 23.32 13.04
CA VAL A 328 11.52 22.78 14.14
C VAL A 328 11.99 21.36 14.38
N VAL A 329 12.76 21.14 15.44
CA VAL A 329 13.25 19.80 15.83
C VAL A 329 12.07 18.96 16.36
N CYS A 330 11.11 18.63 15.48
CA CYS A 330 9.91 17.89 15.85
C CYS A 330 10.13 16.36 15.94
N GLY A 331 11.26 15.85 15.46
CA GLY A 331 11.58 14.42 15.40
C GLY A 331 10.63 13.61 14.50
N ALA A 332 9.85 14.25 13.62
CA ALA A 332 8.90 13.55 12.77
C ALA A 332 9.59 12.56 11.81
N CYS A 333 10.71 12.96 11.21
CA CYS A 333 11.52 12.10 10.35
C CYS A 333 12.03 10.83 11.06
N VAL A 334 12.35 10.94 12.36
CA VAL A 334 12.77 9.81 13.19
C VAL A 334 11.60 8.89 13.51
N ARG A 335 10.45 9.48 13.86
CA ARG A 335 9.26 8.72 14.25
C ARG A 335 8.59 7.99 13.08
N VAL A 336 8.64 8.56 11.87
CA VAL A 336 7.98 7.98 10.68
C VAL A 336 8.89 7.08 9.85
N CYS A 337 10.18 7.00 10.17
CA CYS A 337 11.10 6.13 9.46
C CYS A 337 10.89 4.67 9.87
N PRO A 338 10.34 3.79 9.02
CA PRO A 338 10.07 2.41 9.38
C PRO A 338 11.34 1.62 9.68
N ASN A 339 12.45 2.02 9.05
CA ASN A 339 13.76 1.37 9.21
C ASN A 339 14.62 1.99 10.30
N ARG A 340 14.10 2.99 11.05
CA ARG A 340 14.82 3.72 12.09
C ARG A 340 16.18 4.26 11.63
N CYS A 341 16.31 4.63 10.36
CA CYS A 341 17.55 5.14 9.79
C CYS A 341 17.79 6.63 10.07
N ASN A 342 16.90 7.31 10.75
CA ASN A 342 17.07 8.68 11.22
C ASN A 342 17.21 8.68 12.74
N GLU A 343 18.19 9.42 13.25
CA GLU A 343 18.42 9.61 14.68
C GLU A 343 18.48 11.11 14.99
N VAL A 344 17.92 11.49 16.14
CA VAL A 344 18.09 12.86 16.66
C VAL A 344 19.37 12.90 17.47
N VAL A 345 20.37 13.60 16.96
CA VAL A 345 21.60 13.88 17.69
C VAL A 345 21.61 15.35 18.10
N THR A 346 21.94 15.61 19.35
CA THR A 346 22.19 16.97 19.83
C THR A 346 23.64 17.32 19.54
N VAL A 347 23.85 18.24 18.61
CA VAL A 347 25.18 18.76 18.31
C VAL A 347 25.46 19.89 19.33
N ASN A 348 26.27 19.60 20.32
CA ASN A 348 26.86 20.63 21.15
C ASN A 348 28.08 21.16 20.43
N ASP A 349 27.99 22.40 19.98
CA ASP A 349 28.99 23.21 19.30
C ASP A 349 29.09 23.08 17.78
N ALA A 350 29.10 24.27 17.19
CA ALA A 350 29.25 24.60 15.79
C ALA A 350 30.57 24.08 15.18
N LYS A 351 30.70 22.77 15.06
CA LYS A 351 31.70 22.11 14.24
C LYS A 351 31.00 21.16 13.28
N LEU A 352 30.23 21.72 12.40
CA LEU A 352 29.79 21.14 11.14
C LEU A 352 30.28 22.02 10.02
#